data_394952bc2147157fe0616c9f72664850
#
_entry.id   394952bc2147157fe0616c9f72664850
#
_cell.length_a   1.000
_cell.length_b   1.000
_cell.length_c   1.000
_cell.angle_alpha   90.00
_cell.angle_beta   90.00
_cell.angle_gamma   90.00
#
_symmetry.space_group_name_H-M   'P 1'
#
loop_
_entity.id
_entity.type
_entity.pdbx_description
1 polymer ?
#
loop_
_entity_poly.entity_id
_entity_poly.type
_entity_poly.pdbx_seq_one_letter_code
_entity_poly.pdbx_strand_id
1 'polypeptide(L)'
;MEMTQYYKDKLAEGQRFESFVMSRWSDIYPNRKLTIRDGKYSQLLGETDEGVEIKYDGMMETTGRIYIEIQEKTNANNDNYIDSGIYRNDNTRIWCIGNMTQLFLFSKQKLIWLDRLDPPFLYRPKPSQTSIGFCIPIKNAKKLCLDYVELLA
;
A
#
# COMPACT_ATOMS: atom_id res chain seq x y z
N MET A 1 11.92 22.90 -2.58
CA MET A 1 10.58 23.11 -1.99
C MET A 1 10.51 22.33 -0.68
N GLU A 2 10.20 22.98 0.39
CA GLU A 2 10.04 22.31 1.68
C GLU A 2 8.77 21.46 1.69
N MET A 3 8.90 20.25 2.21
CA MET A 3 7.74 19.39 2.43
C MET A 3 6.84 20.00 3.52
N THR A 4 5.53 19.94 3.31
CA THR A 4 4.57 20.37 4.33
C THR A 4 4.66 19.45 5.56
N GLN A 5 4.26 19.95 6.72
CA GLN A 5 4.23 19.15 7.95
C GLN A 5 3.34 17.91 7.78
N TYR A 6 2.21 18.07 7.12
CA TYR A 6 1.31 16.95 6.79
C TYR A 6 2.06 15.83 6.04
N TYR A 7 2.84 16.18 5.03
CA TYR A 7 3.58 15.22 4.23
C TYR A 7 4.66 14.51 5.04
N LYS A 8 5.35 15.26 5.90
CA LYS A 8 6.37 14.71 6.82
C LYS A 8 5.74 13.70 7.78
N ASP A 9 4.56 14.01 8.32
CA ASP A 9 3.85 13.14 9.25
C ASP A 9 3.40 11.84 8.56
N LYS A 10 2.87 11.93 7.34
CA LYS A 10 2.47 10.77 6.55
C LYS A 10 3.64 9.87 6.19
N LEU A 11 4.77 10.46 5.82
CA LEU A 11 5.99 9.72 5.54
C LEU A 11 6.48 8.99 6.79
N ALA A 12 6.48 9.67 7.94
CA ALA A 12 6.89 9.08 9.21
C ALA A 12 5.97 7.92 9.64
N GLU A 13 4.65 8.05 9.44
CA GLU A 13 3.69 6.97 9.70
C GLU A 13 4.00 5.75 8.83
N GLY A 14 4.21 5.96 7.54
CA GLY A 14 4.55 4.90 6.60
C GLY A 14 5.83 4.17 6.99
N GLN A 15 6.86 4.91 7.37
CA GLN A 15 8.14 4.34 7.79
C GLN A 15 8.01 3.54 9.09
N ARG A 16 7.23 4.02 10.05
CA ARG A 16 6.97 3.29 11.30
C ARG A 16 6.24 1.98 11.03
N PHE A 17 5.23 2.01 10.18
CA PHE A 17 4.49 0.82 9.80
C PHE A 17 5.37 -0.18 9.06
N GLU A 18 6.18 0.28 8.13
CA GLU A 18 7.14 -0.54 7.38
C GLU A 18 8.10 -1.25 8.33
N SER A 19 8.68 -0.51 9.28
CA SER A 19 9.56 -1.07 10.29
C SER A 19 8.86 -2.09 11.20
N PHE A 20 7.60 -1.82 11.55
CA PHE A 20 6.77 -2.72 12.33
C PHE A 20 6.54 -4.04 11.59
N VAL A 21 6.13 -3.98 10.33
CA VAL A 21 5.92 -5.17 9.50
C VAL A 21 7.20 -5.97 9.35
N MET A 22 8.32 -5.28 9.11
CA MET A 22 9.63 -5.91 8.99
C MET A 22 10.02 -6.67 10.27
N SER A 23 9.77 -6.07 11.43
CA SER A 23 10.08 -6.72 12.72
C SER A 23 9.26 -7.96 12.98
N ARG A 24 8.06 -8.04 12.39
CA ARG A 24 7.14 -9.19 12.54
C ARG A 24 7.27 -10.22 11.42
N TRP A 25 7.95 -9.87 10.34
CA TRP A 25 7.95 -10.71 9.12
C TRP A 25 8.50 -12.09 9.36
N SER A 26 9.58 -12.23 10.11
CA SER A 26 10.17 -13.51 10.41
C SER A 26 9.28 -14.40 11.29
N ASP A 27 8.43 -13.80 12.12
CA ASP A 27 7.46 -14.53 12.93
C ASP A 27 6.27 -15.01 12.08
N ILE A 28 5.85 -14.20 11.12
CA ILE A 28 4.73 -14.50 10.21
C ILE A 28 5.18 -15.51 9.14
N TYR A 29 6.36 -15.27 8.56
CA TYR A 29 6.91 -16.06 7.47
C TYR A 29 8.34 -16.49 7.78
N PRO A 30 8.54 -17.54 8.61
CA PRO A 30 9.88 -17.93 9.09
C PRO A 30 10.89 -18.26 7.98
N ASN A 31 10.40 -18.73 6.83
CA ASN A 31 11.25 -19.14 5.71
C ASN A 31 11.40 -18.07 4.62
N ARG A 32 10.94 -16.85 4.88
CA ARG A 32 10.99 -15.76 3.91
C ARG A 32 11.66 -14.54 4.52
N LYS A 33 12.56 -13.96 3.76
CA LYS A 33 13.32 -12.78 4.18
C LYS A 33 12.78 -11.55 3.46
N LEU A 34 12.71 -10.42 4.19
CA LEU A 34 12.53 -9.11 3.58
C LEU A 34 13.75 -8.25 3.85
N THR A 35 14.20 -7.55 2.84
CA THR A 35 15.32 -6.62 2.89
C THR A 35 14.86 -5.27 2.39
N ILE A 36 14.83 -4.26 3.28
CA ILE A 36 14.56 -2.88 2.87
C ILE A 36 15.83 -2.33 2.22
N ARG A 37 15.68 -1.71 1.06
CA ARG A 37 16.77 -0.99 0.41
C ARG A 37 17.07 0.28 1.18
N ASP A 38 18.29 0.43 1.65
CA ASP A 38 18.77 1.68 2.24
C ASP A 38 19.12 2.71 1.16
N GLY A 39 18.84 3.97 1.44
CA GLY A 39 19.22 5.09 0.60
C GLY A 39 18.03 5.81 -0.04
N LYS A 40 18.36 6.83 -0.84
CA LYS A 40 17.34 7.70 -1.45
C LYS A 40 16.38 6.98 -2.42
N TYR A 41 16.72 5.79 -2.89
CA TYR A 41 15.84 5.00 -3.74
C TYR A 41 14.77 4.24 -2.93
N SER A 42 15.07 3.81 -1.71
CA SER A 42 14.09 3.15 -0.86
C SER A 42 12.97 4.08 -0.42
N GLN A 43 13.30 5.35 -0.20
CA GLN A 43 12.31 6.37 0.16
C GLN A 43 11.38 6.72 -1.00
N LEU A 44 11.88 6.60 -2.24
CA LEU A 44 11.10 6.89 -3.45
C LEU A 44 10.25 5.71 -3.89
N LEU A 45 10.73 4.50 -3.66
CA LEU A 45 10.11 3.29 -4.20
C LEU A 45 9.33 2.49 -3.15
N GLY A 46 9.69 2.63 -1.86
CA GLY A 46 9.00 1.91 -0.79
C GLY A 46 9.04 0.39 -0.92
N GLU A 47 10.00 -0.13 -1.65
CA GLU A 47 10.09 -1.54 -2.02
C GLU A 47 11.14 -2.28 -1.23
N THR A 48 10.88 -3.57 -1.02
CA THR A 48 11.91 -4.50 -0.58
C THR A 48 12.61 -5.13 -1.79
N ASP A 49 13.82 -5.66 -1.58
CA ASP A 49 14.54 -6.38 -2.63
C ASP A 49 13.79 -7.61 -3.14
N GLU A 50 12.95 -8.20 -2.29
CA GLU A 50 12.15 -9.39 -2.60
C GLU A 50 10.86 -9.07 -3.37
N GLY A 51 10.63 -7.82 -3.71
CA GLY A 51 9.46 -7.39 -4.49
C GLY A 51 8.17 -7.30 -3.68
N VAL A 52 8.28 -6.95 -2.41
CA VAL A 52 7.13 -6.70 -1.53
C VAL A 52 7.03 -5.20 -1.26
N GLU A 53 5.92 -4.60 -1.63
CA GLU A 53 5.58 -3.23 -1.28
C GLU A 53 4.78 -3.23 0.01
N ILE A 54 5.15 -2.40 0.98
CA ILE A 54 4.46 -2.30 2.27
C ILE A 54 3.77 -0.95 2.35
N LYS A 55 2.44 -0.97 2.51
CA LYS A 55 1.61 0.23 2.57
C LYS A 55 0.79 0.27 3.86
N TYR A 56 0.81 1.40 4.51
CA TYR A 56 -0.01 1.69 5.69
C TYR A 56 -1.34 2.28 5.26
N ASP A 57 -2.44 1.70 5.77
CA ASP A 57 -3.78 2.25 5.59
C ASP A 57 -4.39 2.56 6.97
N GLY A 58 -4.21 3.79 7.43
CA GLY A 58 -4.72 4.25 8.72
C GLY A 58 -6.23 4.44 8.77
N MET A 59 -6.90 4.46 7.62
CA MET A 59 -8.35 4.67 7.55
C MET A 59 -9.14 3.36 7.46
N MET A 60 -8.47 2.25 7.33
CA MET A 60 -9.09 0.94 7.05
C MET A 60 -10.16 0.55 8.06
N GLU A 61 -9.92 0.74 9.35
CA GLU A 61 -10.88 0.39 10.39
C GLU A 61 -12.10 1.32 10.39
N THR A 62 -11.88 2.59 10.10
CA THR A 62 -12.96 3.59 10.04
C THR A 62 -13.86 3.37 8.83
N THR A 63 -13.27 3.11 7.67
CA THR A 63 -14.00 2.99 6.40
C THR A 63 -14.52 1.58 6.14
N GLY A 64 -13.93 0.55 6.76
CA GLY A 64 -14.21 -0.85 6.43
C GLY A 64 -13.67 -1.27 5.06
N ARG A 65 -12.73 -0.51 4.52
CA ARG A 65 -12.16 -0.72 3.18
C ARG A 65 -10.66 -0.50 3.20
N ILE A 66 -9.96 -1.19 2.30
CA ILE A 66 -8.55 -0.88 2.01
C ILE A 66 -8.48 -0.04 0.73
N TYR A 67 -7.55 0.93 0.71
CA TYR A 67 -7.36 1.85 -0.41
C TYR A 67 -6.15 1.42 -1.24
N ILE A 68 -6.36 1.28 -2.55
CA ILE A 68 -5.32 0.90 -3.51
C ILE A 68 -5.09 2.07 -4.47
N GLU A 69 -3.91 2.67 -4.41
CA GLU A 69 -3.55 3.78 -5.28
C GLU A 69 -3.22 3.30 -6.69
N ILE A 70 -3.70 4.03 -7.69
CA ILE A 70 -3.40 3.78 -9.10
C ILE A 70 -2.70 4.95 -9.79
N GLN A 71 -2.93 6.17 -9.35
CA GLN A 71 -2.28 7.36 -9.88
C GLN A 71 -2.02 8.37 -8.78
N GLU A 72 -1.02 9.22 -8.98
CA GLU A 72 -0.67 10.27 -8.04
C GLU A 72 -0.29 11.57 -8.75
N LYS A 73 -0.33 12.65 -8.00
CA LYS A 73 0.33 13.92 -8.35
C LYS A 73 1.47 14.13 -7.38
N THR A 74 2.61 14.53 -7.88
CA THR A 74 3.75 14.88 -7.01
C THR A 74 3.50 16.18 -6.23
N ASN A 75 2.60 17.02 -6.75
CA ASN A 75 2.19 18.27 -6.12
C ASN A 75 0.71 18.50 -6.43
N ALA A 76 -0.08 18.91 -5.43
CA ALA A 76 -1.50 19.22 -5.59
C ALA A 76 -1.80 20.27 -6.66
N ASN A 77 -0.82 21.14 -6.94
CA ASN A 77 -0.95 22.19 -7.97
C ASN A 77 -0.67 21.70 -9.39
N ASN A 78 -0.22 20.47 -9.58
CA ASN A 78 -0.06 19.87 -10.91
C ASN A 78 -1.43 19.56 -11.50
N ASP A 79 -1.56 19.74 -12.81
CA ASP A 79 -2.81 19.45 -13.51
C ASP A 79 -2.98 17.97 -13.86
N ASN A 80 -1.89 17.21 -13.90
CA ASN A 80 -1.89 15.84 -14.39
C ASN A 80 -1.52 14.83 -13.33
N TYR A 81 -2.31 13.74 -13.27
CA TYR A 81 -1.95 12.54 -12.53
C TYR A 81 -1.04 11.65 -13.38
N ILE A 82 -0.13 10.96 -12.73
CA ILE A 82 0.76 9.96 -13.34
C ILE A 82 0.51 8.60 -12.71
N ASP A 83 0.78 7.54 -13.45
CA ASP A 83 0.66 6.18 -12.93
C ASP A 83 1.55 5.98 -11.70
N SER A 84 0.96 5.40 -10.67
CA SER A 84 1.64 5.12 -9.41
C SER A 84 1.02 3.89 -8.74
N GLY A 85 1.39 3.63 -7.51
CA GLY A 85 0.84 2.51 -6.77
C GLY A 85 1.07 1.20 -7.51
N ILE A 86 -0.02 0.47 -7.76
CA ILE A 86 0.05 -0.83 -8.44
C ILE A 86 0.47 -0.74 -9.91
N TYR A 87 0.41 0.45 -10.51
CA TYR A 87 0.85 0.67 -11.90
C TYR A 87 2.27 1.20 -12.02
N ARG A 88 2.96 1.39 -10.88
CA ARG A 88 4.37 1.79 -10.95
C ARG A 88 5.20 0.67 -11.57
N ASN A 89 6.07 1.04 -12.51
CA ASN A 89 6.98 0.09 -13.15
C ASN A 89 8.19 -0.15 -12.25
N ASP A 90 8.08 -1.15 -11.39
CA ASP A 90 9.10 -1.53 -10.42
C ASP A 90 9.15 -3.06 -10.26
N ASN A 91 9.94 -3.56 -9.31
CA ASN A 91 10.06 -5.00 -9.08
C ASN A 91 8.97 -5.59 -8.18
N THR A 92 7.99 -4.79 -7.77
CA THR A 92 6.95 -5.24 -6.84
C THR A 92 6.08 -6.33 -7.44
N ARG A 93 5.94 -7.43 -6.71
CA ARG A 93 5.05 -8.54 -7.05
C ARG A 93 3.95 -8.74 -6.01
N ILE A 94 4.28 -8.42 -4.76
CA ILE A 94 3.39 -8.57 -3.61
C ILE A 94 3.10 -7.21 -3.01
N TRP A 95 1.83 -6.95 -2.77
CA TRP A 95 1.33 -5.73 -2.14
C TRP A 95 0.87 -6.07 -0.73
N CYS A 96 1.61 -5.61 0.28
CA CYS A 96 1.27 -5.80 1.68
C CYS A 96 0.66 -4.52 2.21
N ILE A 97 -0.62 -4.54 2.52
CA ILE A 97 -1.33 -3.36 3.00
C ILE A 97 -2.10 -3.67 4.27
N GLY A 98 -2.10 -2.74 5.21
CA GLY A 98 -2.83 -2.90 6.45
C GLY A 98 -2.48 -1.86 7.49
N ASN A 99 -2.70 -2.22 8.74
CA ASN A 99 -2.38 -1.41 9.92
C ASN A 99 -1.70 -2.28 10.98
N MET A 100 -1.57 -1.76 12.20
CA MET A 100 -0.87 -2.47 13.28
C MET A 100 -1.62 -3.72 13.76
N THR A 101 -2.88 -3.93 13.36
CA THR A 101 -3.70 -5.05 13.82
C THR A 101 -3.96 -6.10 12.75
N GLN A 102 -3.86 -5.76 11.47
CA GLN A 102 -4.15 -6.70 10.39
C GLN A 102 -3.42 -6.34 9.11
N LEU A 103 -2.97 -7.36 8.40
CA LEU A 103 -2.27 -7.24 7.13
C LEU A 103 -2.99 -8.06 6.06
N PHE A 104 -3.02 -7.49 4.86
CA PHE A 104 -3.48 -8.17 3.64
C PHE A 104 -2.32 -8.25 2.66
N LEU A 105 -2.03 -9.45 2.18
CA LEU A 105 -1.04 -9.65 1.13
C LEU A 105 -1.76 -9.99 -0.16
N PHE A 106 -1.53 -9.16 -1.19
CA PHE A 106 -2.11 -9.35 -2.51
C PHE A 106 -1.01 -9.59 -3.53
N SER A 107 -1.33 -10.37 -4.56
CA SER A 107 -0.58 -10.30 -5.80
C SER A 107 -0.83 -8.93 -6.44
N LYS A 108 0.24 -8.23 -6.81
CA LYS A 108 0.13 -6.95 -7.55
C LYS A 108 -0.68 -7.15 -8.84
N GLN A 109 -0.44 -8.26 -9.54
CA GLN A 109 -1.16 -8.59 -10.77
C GLN A 109 -2.67 -8.74 -10.52
N LYS A 110 -3.05 -9.33 -9.39
CA LYS A 110 -4.45 -9.47 -8.99
C LYS A 110 -5.11 -8.12 -8.78
N LEU A 111 -4.41 -7.18 -8.15
CA LEU A 111 -4.92 -5.83 -7.92
C LEU A 111 -5.12 -5.08 -9.23
N ILE A 112 -4.18 -5.21 -10.17
CA ILE A 112 -4.31 -4.62 -11.51
C ILE A 112 -5.53 -5.21 -12.21
N TRP A 113 -5.71 -6.52 -12.12
CA TRP A 113 -6.84 -7.21 -12.71
C TRP A 113 -8.17 -6.73 -12.13
N LEU A 114 -8.26 -6.57 -10.81
CA LEU A 114 -9.44 -6.02 -10.15
C LEU A 114 -9.78 -4.61 -10.65
N ASP A 115 -8.77 -3.75 -10.79
CA ASP A 115 -8.99 -2.41 -11.32
C ASP A 115 -9.59 -2.44 -12.72
N ARG A 116 -9.05 -3.28 -13.59
CA ARG A 116 -9.48 -3.38 -14.98
C ARG A 116 -10.86 -4.01 -15.15
N LEU A 117 -11.17 -5.04 -14.37
CA LEU A 117 -12.49 -5.70 -14.42
C LEU A 117 -13.57 -4.87 -13.76
N ASP A 118 -13.19 -4.03 -12.81
CA ASP A 118 -14.09 -3.11 -12.11
C ASP A 118 -15.34 -3.81 -11.55
N PRO A 119 -15.19 -4.86 -10.72
CA PRO A 119 -16.35 -5.55 -10.18
C PRO A 119 -17.19 -4.63 -9.29
N PRO A 120 -18.51 -4.87 -9.17
CA PRO A 120 -19.42 -3.96 -8.46
C PRO A 120 -19.11 -3.69 -7.00
N PHE A 121 -18.35 -4.57 -6.32
CA PHE A 121 -18.01 -4.36 -4.92
C PHE A 121 -16.91 -3.32 -4.72
N LEU A 122 -16.14 -2.96 -5.76
CA LEU A 122 -15.13 -1.92 -5.66
C LEU A 122 -15.79 -0.56 -5.44
N TYR A 123 -15.22 0.22 -4.54
CA TYR A 123 -15.62 1.59 -4.32
C TYR A 123 -14.55 2.52 -4.90
N ARG A 124 -14.98 3.47 -5.73
CA ARG A 124 -14.07 4.45 -6.34
C ARG A 124 -14.35 5.83 -5.74
N PRO A 125 -13.58 6.22 -4.70
CA PRO A 125 -13.76 7.55 -4.11
C PRO A 125 -13.39 8.63 -5.11
N LYS A 126 -13.91 9.84 -4.89
CA LYS A 126 -13.46 11.01 -5.64
C LYS A 126 -11.95 11.16 -5.45
N PRO A 127 -11.22 11.52 -6.52
CA PRO A 127 -9.78 11.77 -6.39
C PRO A 127 -9.50 12.77 -5.29
N SER A 128 -8.49 12.47 -4.46
CA SER A 128 -7.96 13.45 -3.52
C SER A 128 -7.10 14.46 -4.28
N GLN A 129 -6.53 15.43 -3.57
CA GLN A 129 -5.65 16.43 -4.20
C GLN A 129 -4.43 15.80 -4.87
N THR A 130 -4.01 14.63 -4.41
CA THR A 130 -2.75 14.01 -4.85
C THR A 130 -2.87 12.55 -5.29
N SER A 131 -4.03 11.91 -5.13
CA SER A 131 -4.15 10.46 -5.34
C SER A 131 -5.48 10.07 -5.98
N ILE A 132 -5.41 9.11 -6.89
CA ILE A 132 -6.56 8.39 -7.45
C ILE A 132 -6.39 6.91 -7.10
N GLY A 133 -7.46 6.27 -6.66
CA GLY A 133 -7.42 4.86 -6.32
C GLY A 133 -8.81 4.25 -6.23
N PHE A 134 -8.84 3.00 -5.81
CA PHE A 134 -10.08 2.28 -5.53
C PHE A 134 -10.00 1.61 -4.17
N CYS A 135 -11.15 1.30 -3.62
CA CYS A 135 -11.24 0.64 -2.31
C CYS A 135 -11.84 -0.75 -2.45
N ILE A 136 -11.31 -1.68 -1.67
CA ILE A 136 -11.84 -3.04 -1.56
C ILE A 136 -12.43 -3.19 -0.17
N PRO A 137 -13.72 -3.56 -0.03
CA PRO A 137 -14.27 -3.85 1.29
C PRO A 137 -13.49 -4.97 1.98
N ILE A 138 -13.31 -4.87 3.30
CA ILE A 138 -12.46 -5.80 4.04
C ILE A 138 -12.92 -7.25 3.84
N LYS A 139 -14.22 -7.52 3.83
CA LYS A 139 -14.74 -8.89 3.61
C LYS A 139 -14.34 -9.45 2.24
N ASN A 140 -14.30 -8.60 1.21
CA ASN A 140 -13.87 -9.00 -0.13
C ASN A 140 -12.34 -9.15 -0.17
N ALA A 141 -11.62 -8.25 0.50
CA ALA A 141 -10.17 -8.33 0.61
C ALA A 141 -9.72 -9.65 1.24
N LYS A 142 -10.39 -10.11 2.30
CA LYS A 142 -10.09 -11.40 2.95
C LYS A 142 -10.24 -12.57 2.00
N LYS A 143 -11.18 -12.52 1.05
CA LYS A 143 -11.41 -13.58 0.07
C LYS A 143 -10.43 -13.52 -1.10
N LEU A 144 -9.99 -12.32 -1.48
CA LEU A 144 -9.21 -12.10 -2.68
C LEU A 144 -7.71 -12.07 -2.45
N CYS A 145 -7.27 -11.81 -1.20
CA CYS A 145 -5.86 -11.74 -0.88
C CYS A 145 -5.18 -13.11 -0.93
N LEU A 146 -3.86 -13.08 -1.08
CA LEU A 146 -3.04 -14.28 -0.96
C LEU A 146 -3.01 -14.77 0.49
N ASP A 147 -2.94 -13.84 1.42
CA ASP A 147 -2.89 -14.14 2.85
C ASP A 147 -3.45 -12.97 3.66
N TYR A 148 -4.16 -13.30 4.72
CA TYR A 148 -4.67 -12.35 5.69
C TYR A 148 -4.11 -12.70 7.06
N VAL A 149 -3.47 -11.73 7.71
CA VAL A 149 -2.78 -11.94 8.97
C VAL A 149 -3.32 -11.00 10.03
N GLU A 150 -3.78 -11.55 11.14
CA GLU A 150 -4.12 -10.78 12.33
C GLU A 150 -2.85 -10.62 13.17
N LEU A 151 -2.51 -9.35 13.48
CA LEU A 151 -1.35 -9.02 14.30
C LEU A 151 -1.83 -8.76 15.72
N LEU A 152 -1.75 -9.77 16.55
CA LEU A 152 -2.05 -9.62 17.96
C LEU A 152 -0.92 -8.85 18.64
N ALA A 153 -1.30 -7.90 19.47
CA ALA A 153 -0.35 -7.11 20.23
C ALA A 153 0.39 -7.99 21.24
#